data_cc68ec010ddd8419a5ad52b861a2a8c3
#
_entry.id   cc68ec010ddd8419a5ad52b861a2a8c3
#
_cell.length_a   1.000
_cell.length_b   1.000
_cell.length_c   1.000
_cell.angle_alpha   90.00
_cell.angle_beta   90.00
_cell.angle_gamma   90.00
#
_symmetry.space_group_name_H-M   'P 1'
#
loop_
_entity.id
_entity.type
_entity.pdbx_description
1 polymer ?
#
loop_
_entity_poly.entity_id
_entity_poly.type
_entity_poly.pdbx_seq_one_letter_code
_entity_poly.pdbx_strand_id
1 'polypeptide(L)'
;VTLVYGRIYCSTVCPLGTAMDCASALSRTIRRKKRDYRYRPPLTKTRIFFVGVAFALMLTGSAAMPALLDPYTAYARVIQQFVGVPLGDSALFSLSATGIAAATVLMVAAASWKHGRIICNSICPVGTLLGAAARHAVLRVDINTELCINCGECQRVCKSECISLTDHTVDTSRCVVCFDCTAVCPNAAINYRVGRHRPRTPLPQPGK
;
A
#
# COMPACT_ATOMS: atom_id res chain seq x y z
N VAL A 1 17.61 -1.93 1.08
CA VAL A 1 16.78 -0.71 1.26
C VAL A 1 15.62 -1.01 2.22
N THR A 2 14.75 -2.00 1.97
CA THR A 2 13.54 -2.27 2.79
C THR A 2 13.84 -2.69 4.23
N LEU A 3 14.90 -3.43 4.49
CA LEU A 3 15.33 -3.82 5.83
C LEU A 3 15.85 -2.63 6.66
N VAL A 4 16.31 -1.57 6.01
CA VAL A 4 16.82 -0.38 6.69
C VAL A 4 15.71 0.67 6.83
N TYR A 5 15.10 1.04 5.73
CA TYR A 5 14.18 2.18 5.64
C TYR A 5 12.69 1.80 5.65
N GLY A 6 12.35 0.52 5.76
CA GLY A 6 10.97 0.06 5.61
C GLY A 6 10.51 0.08 4.16
N ARG A 7 9.18 0.16 3.94
CA ARG A 7 8.55 0.07 2.61
C ARG A 7 8.53 1.40 1.84
N ILE A 8 9.59 2.19 1.93
CA ILE A 8 9.67 3.49 1.26
C ILE A 8 9.53 3.36 -0.28
N TYR A 9 10.01 2.26 -0.86
CA TYR A 9 9.86 1.96 -2.28
C TYR A 9 8.40 2.06 -2.76
N CYS A 10 7.44 1.60 -1.94
CA CYS A 10 6.03 1.61 -2.30
C CYS A 10 5.41 3.03 -2.29
N SER A 11 6.05 4.01 -1.66
CA SER A 11 5.56 5.39 -1.61
C SER A 11 6.25 6.32 -2.59
N THR A 12 7.50 6.01 -2.99
CA THR A 12 8.31 6.91 -3.82
C THR A 12 8.54 6.41 -5.23
N VAL A 13 8.85 5.13 -5.41
CA VAL A 13 9.32 4.56 -6.67
C VAL A 13 8.23 3.77 -7.39
N CYS A 14 7.35 3.08 -6.65
CA CYS A 14 6.33 2.23 -7.26
C CYS A 14 5.27 3.07 -8.01
N PRO A 15 5.17 2.94 -9.34
CA PRO A 15 4.24 3.75 -10.14
C PRO A 15 2.77 3.46 -9.80
N LEU A 16 2.45 2.22 -9.42
CA LEU A 16 1.10 1.88 -8.96
C LEU A 16 0.79 2.56 -7.63
N GLY A 17 1.76 2.66 -6.73
CA GLY A 17 1.62 3.37 -5.46
C GLY A 17 1.33 4.85 -5.65
N THR A 18 2.07 5.51 -6.54
CA THR A 18 1.84 6.93 -6.89
C THR A 18 0.50 7.14 -7.58
N ALA A 19 0.10 6.25 -8.50
CA ALA A 19 -1.22 6.31 -9.15
C ALA A 19 -2.37 6.18 -8.13
N MET A 20 -2.23 5.27 -7.14
CA MET A 20 -3.22 5.14 -6.05
C MET A 20 -3.27 6.39 -5.17
N ASP A 21 -2.13 7.05 -4.92
CA ASP A 21 -2.09 8.30 -4.18
C ASP A 21 -2.73 9.45 -4.94
N CYS A 22 -2.47 9.56 -6.25
CA CYS A 22 -3.15 10.53 -7.12
C CYS A 22 -4.67 10.30 -7.12
N ALA A 23 -5.13 9.06 -7.29
CA ALA A 23 -6.56 8.72 -7.25
C ALA A 23 -7.19 9.07 -5.89
N SER A 24 -6.48 8.80 -4.80
CA SER A 24 -6.94 9.13 -3.45
C SER A 24 -6.95 10.64 -3.18
N ALA A 25 -5.99 11.39 -3.72
CA ALA A 25 -5.94 12.85 -3.63
C ALA A 25 -7.07 13.48 -4.43
N LEU A 26 -7.29 13.04 -5.68
CA LEU A 26 -8.39 13.48 -6.53
C LEU A 26 -9.75 13.25 -5.87
N SER A 27 -9.94 12.07 -5.27
CA SER A 27 -11.14 11.73 -4.50
C SER A 27 -11.39 12.72 -3.33
N ARG A 28 -10.33 13.18 -2.66
CA ARG A 28 -10.42 14.19 -1.59
C ARG A 28 -10.90 15.54 -2.11
N THR A 29 -10.32 15.96 -3.24
CA THR A 29 -10.66 17.25 -3.88
C THR A 29 -12.11 17.26 -4.36
N ILE A 30 -12.56 16.20 -5.04
CA ILE A 30 -13.92 16.11 -5.60
C ILE A 30 -14.97 16.03 -4.48
N ARG A 31 -14.73 15.24 -3.44
CA ARG A 31 -15.70 15.05 -2.37
C ARG A 31 -15.74 16.17 -1.34
N ARG A 32 -14.81 17.12 -1.35
CA ARG A 32 -14.65 18.20 -0.35
C ARG A 32 -14.72 17.71 1.12
N LYS A 33 -14.59 16.42 1.37
CA LYS A 33 -14.70 15.80 2.68
C LYS A 33 -13.37 15.21 3.11
N LYS A 34 -12.89 15.57 4.30
CA LYS A 34 -11.71 14.92 4.91
C LYS A 34 -11.99 13.43 5.00
N ARG A 35 -11.10 12.60 4.47
CA ARG A 35 -11.20 11.14 4.62
C ARG A 35 -10.87 10.77 6.03
N ASP A 36 -11.66 9.88 6.59
CA ASP A 36 -11.50 9.34 7.92
C ASP A 36 -11.08 7.87 7.77
N TYR A 37 -9.78 7.64 7.62
CA TYR A 37 -9.27 6.28 7.62
C TYR A 37 -9.29 5.76 9.06
N ARG A 38 -9.69 4.51 9.22
CA ARG A 38 -9.67 3.81 10.51
C ARG A 38 -8.69 2.66 10.46
N TYR A 39 -8.09 2.34 11.60
CA TYR A 39 -7.30 1.13 11.73
C TYR A 39 -8.15 -0.09 11.36
N ARG A 40 -7.57 -0.95 10.52
CA ARG A 40 -8.13 -2.26 10.20
C ARG A 40 -7.12 -3.35 10.53
N PRO A 41 -7.57 -4.50 11.05
CA PRO A 41 -6.67 -5.63 11.26
C PRO A 41 -6.08 -6.10 9.92
N PRO A 42 -4.84 -6.63 9.92
CA PRO A 42 -4.22 -7.11 8.70
C PRO A 42 -4.95 -8.33 8.15
N LEU A 43 -5.28 -8.33 6.85
CA LEU A 43 -5.86 -9.45 6.13
C LEU A 43 -4.78 -10.51 5.83
N THR A 44 -4.21 -11.12 6.87
CA THR A 44 -3.07 -12.03 6.75
C THR A 44 -3.41 -13.26 5.89
N LYS A 45 -4.61 -13.81 6.04
CA LYS A 45 -5.07 -14.98 5.25
C LYS A 45 -5.09 -14.66 3.75
N THR A 46 -5.66 -13.51 3.37
CA THR A 46 -5.71 -13.05 1.97
C THR A 46 -4.31 -12.83 1.40
N ARG A 47 -3.41 -12.24 2.17
CA ARG A 47 -2.01 -12.01 1.77
C ARG A 47 -1.28 -13.32 1.47
N ILE A 48 -1.37 -14.28 2.39
CA ILE A 48 -0.72 -15.60 2.23
C ILE A 48 -1.31 -16.33 1.04
N PHE A 49 -2.64 -16.27 0.85
CA PHE A 49 -3.31 -16.88 -0.29
C PHE A 49 -2.77 -16.35 -1.63
N PHE A 50 -2.73 -15.02 -1.83
CA PHE A 50 -2.24 -14.44 -3.09
C PHE A 50 -0.74 -14.70 -3.33
N VAL A 51 0.08 -14.69 -2.29
CA VAL A 51 1.50 -15.06 -2.41
C VAL A 51 1.65 -16.55 -2.77
N GLY A 52 0.88 -17.42 -2.14
CA GLY A 52 0.87 -18.85 -2.44
C GLY A 52 0.44 -19.16 -3.86
N VAL A 53 -0.64 -18.51 -4.33
CA VAL A 53 -1.11 -18.63 -5.71
C VAL A 53 -0.06 -18.12 -6.69
N ALA A 54 0.55 -16.97 -6.45
CA ALA A 54 1.60 -16.42 -7.31
C ALA A 54 2.82 -17.36 -7.37
N PHE A 55 3.23 -17.92 -6.24
CA PHE A 55 4.33 -18.87 -6.16
C PHE A 55 4.02 -20.21 -6.90
N ALA A 56 2.82 -20.75 -6.69
CA ALA A 56 2.37 -21.98 -7.37
C ALA A 56 2.35 -21.81 -8.90
N LEU A 57 1.87 -20.65 -9.37
CA LEU A 57 1.83 -20.34 -10.81
C LEU A 57 3.24 -20.11 -11.40
N MET A 58 4.18 -19.60 -10.63
CA MET A 58 5.59 -19.54 -11.04
C MET A 58 6.18 -20.95 -11.23
N LEU A 59 5.86 -21.88 -10.33
CA LEU A 59 6.34 -23.27 -10.44
C LEU A 59 5.79 -24.00 -11.66
N THR A 60 4.59 -23.68 -12.12
CA THR A 60 4.00 -24.24 -13.35
C THR A 60 4.53 -23.61 -14.64
N GLY A 61 5.50 -22.69 -14.55
CA GLY A 61 6.04 -21.98 -15.71
C GLY A 61 5.11 -20.94 -16.34
N SER A 62 3.94 -20.71 -15.73
CA SER A 62 2.95 -19.73 -16.20
C SER A 62 3.30 -18.34 -15.69
N ALA A 63 4.03 -17.56 -16.48
CA ALA A 63 4.39 -16.17 -16.14
C ALA A 63 3.22 -15.19 -16.28
N ALA A 64 2.11 -15.59 -16.90
CA ALA A 64 0.99 -14.69 -17.23
C ALA A 64 0.30 -14.13 -15.99
N MET A 65 0.02 -14.94 -14.97
CA MET A 65 -0.70 -14.50 -13.75
C MET A 65 0.18 -13.66 -12.80
N PRO A 66 1.43 -14.03 -12.50
CA PRO A 66 2.34 -13.13 -11.80
C PRO A 66 2.47 -11.77 -12.48
N ALA A 67 2.56 -11.77 -13.82
CA ALA A 67 2.62 -10.55 -14.62
C ALA A 67 1.33 -9.68 -14.55
N LEU A 68 0.17 -10.26 -14.30
CA LEU A 68 -1.08 -9.52 -14.07
C LEU A 68 -1.13 -8.87 -12.68
N LEU A 69 -0.56 -9.52 -11.68
CA LEU A 69 -0.55 -9.05 -10.29
C LEU A 69 0.64 -8.14 -9.98
N ASP A 70 1.67 -8.13 -10.84
CA ASP A 70 2.83 -7.28 -10.67
C ASP A 70 2.49 -5.82 -11.01
N PRO A 71 2.69 -4.89 -10.08
CA PRO A 71 2.40 -3.48 -10.31
C PRO A 71 3.22 -2.85 -11.43
N TYR A 72 4.42 -3.36 -11.69
CA TYR A 72 5.27 -2.85 -12.76
C TYR A 72 4.74 -3.22 -14.15
N THR A 73 4.35 -4.48 -14.35
CA THR A 73 3.78 -4.94 -15.62
C THR A 73 2.43 -4.31 -15.91
N ALA A 74 1.59 -4.11 -14.89
CA ALA A 74 0.34 -3.37 -15.04
C ALA A 74 0.58 -1.93 -15.53
N TYR A 75 1.56 -1.23 -14.92
CA TYR A 75 1.94 0.12 -15.34
C TYR A 75 2.55 0.14 -16.75
N ALA A 76 3.46 -0.81 -17.06
CA ALA A 76 4.09 -0.91 -18.37
C ALA A 76 3.07 -1.09 -19.50
N ARG A 77 2.04 -1.92 -19.28
CA ARG A 77 0.93 -2.07 -20.24
C ARG A 77 0.20 -0.76 -20.49
N VAL A 78 -0.11 -0.03 -19.43
CA VAL A 78 -0.77 1.28 -19.57
C VAL A 78 0.10 2.23 -20.38
N ILE A 79 1.39 2.35 -20.08
CA ILE A 79 2.31 3.21 -20.82
C ILE A 79 2.43 2.78 -22.28
N GLN A 80 2.58 1.48 -22.55
CA GLN A 80 2.67 0.96 -23.93
C GLN A 80 1.45 1.35 -24.75
N GLN A 81 0.24 1.33 -24.19
CA GLN A 81 -0.97 1.75 -24.87
C GLN A 81 -0.96 3.26 -25.19
N PHE A 82 -0.46 4.09 -24.27
CA PHE A 82 -0.37 5.53 -24.49
C PHE A 82 0.74 5.92 -25.47
N VAL A 83 1.87 5.24 -25.44
CA VAL A 83 3.03 5.51 -26.32
C VAL A 83 2.85 4.86 -27.69
N GLY A 84 2.28 3.65 -27.76
CA GLY A 84 2.03 2.93 -29.01
C GLY A 84 1.04 3.63 -29.95
N VAL A 85 0.03 4.31 -29.40
CA VAL A 85 -0.96 5.06 -30.19
C VAL A 85 -0.32 6.17 -31.05
N PRO A 86 0.57 7.04 -30.50
CA PRO A 86 1.18 8.11 -31.31
C PRO A 86 2.27 7.61 -32.28
N LEU A 87 2.86 6.43 -32.04
CA LEU A 87 3.90 5.88 -32.93
C LEU A 87 3.35 5.08 -34.13
N GLY A 88 2.03 4.92 -34.23
CA GLY A 88 1.39 4.29 -35.38
C GLY A 88 1.62 2.77 -35.51
N ASP A 89 2.20 2.12 -34.48
CA ASP A 89 2.44 0.68 -34.46
C ASP A 89 1.15 -0.07 -34.11
N SER A 90 0.35 -0.35 -35.16
CA SER A 90 -0.92 -1.07 -35.02
C SER A 90 -0.76 -2.48 -34.45
N ALA A 91 0.44 -3.08 -34.54
CA ALA A 91 0.75 -4.38 -33.98
C ALA A 91 0.78 -4.39 -32.42
N LEU A 92 1.07 -3.24 -31.80
CA LEU A 92 1.06 -3.08 -30.33
C LEU A 92 -0.34 -2.74 -29.79
N PHE A 93 -1.22 -2.26 -30.66
CA PHE A 93 -2.58 -1.86 -30.30
C PHE A 93 -3.54 -3.05 -30.46
N SER A 94 -3.59 -3.90 -29.45
CA SER A 94 -4.60 -4.95 -29.35
C SER A 94 -5.79 -4.46 -28.54
N LEU A 95 -7.00 -4.56 -29.08
CA LEU A 95 -8.24 -4.20 -28.40
C LEU A 95 -8.41 -4.95 -27.06
N SER A 96 -7.98 -6.21 -27.03
CA SER A 96 -7.99 -7.03 -25.82
C SER A 96 -7.00 -6.51 -24.77
N ALA A 97 -5.77 -6.14 -25.17
CA ALA A 97 -4.76 -5.60 -24.25
C ALA A 97 -5.19 -4.23 -23.69
N THR A 98 -5.81 -3.38 -24.53
CA THR A 98 -6.36 -2.10 -24.10
C THR A 98 -7.49 -2.30 -23.09
N GLY A 99 -8.39 -3.25 -23.35
CA GLY A 99 -9.48 -3.59 -22.41
C GLY A 99 -8.97 -4.04 -21.05
N ILE A 100 -7.96 -4.91 -21.02
CA ILE A 100 -7.32 -5.37 -19.78
C ILE A 100 -6.63 -4.22 -19.04
N ALA A 101 -5.88 -3.37 -19.74
CA ALA A 101 -5.23 -2.21 -19.14
C ALA A 101 -6.25 -1.24 -18.54
N ALA A 102 -7.30 -0.91 -19.27
CA ALA A 102 -8.39 -0.04 -18.79
C ALA A 102 -9.10 -0.64 -17.56
N ALA A 103 -9.43 -1.92 -17.61
CA ALA A 103 -10.05 -2.62 -16.47
C ALA A 103 -9.16 -2.60 -15.22
N THR A 104 -7.84 -2.79 -15.39
CA THR A 104 -6.87 -2.73 -14.29
C THR A 104 -6.82 -1.33 -13.68
N VAL A 105 -6.73 -0.29 -14.50
CA VAL A 105 -6.71 1.11 -14.03
C VAL A 105 -8.01 1.45 -13.28
N LEU A 106 -9.16 1.07 -13.83
CA LEU A 106 -10.46 1.31 -13.21
C LEU A 106 -10.60 0.58 -11.87
N MET A 107 -10.16 -0.68 -11.80
CA MET A 107 -10.18 -1.46 -10.57
C MET A 107 -9.29 -0.82 -9.49
N VAL A 108 -8.06 -0.45 -9.84
CA VAL A 108 -7.12 0.20 -8.93
C VAL A 108 -7.65 1.57 -8.47
N ALA A 109 -8.18 2.37 -9.38
CA ALA A 109 -8.77 3.67 -9.07
C ALA A 109 -9.99 3.53 -8.13
N ALA A 110 -10.90 2.60 -8.43
CA ALA A 110 -12.10 2.34 -7.62
C ALA A 110 -11.76 1.86 -6.19
N ALA A 111 -10.79 0.95 -6.07
CA ALA A 111 -10.33 0.47 -4.78
C ALA A 111 -9.62 1.57 -3.97
N SER A 112 -8.77 2.37 -4.63
CA SER A 112 -8.07 3.50 -4.00
C SER A 112 -9.02 4.62 -3.59
N TRP A 113 -10.12 4.76 -4.34
CA TRP A 113 -11.17 5.75 -4.08
C TRP A 113 -11.83 5.55 -2.70
N LYS A 114 -11.95 4.32 -2.23
CA LYS A 114 -12.59 3.99 -0.94
C LYS A 114 -11.58 3.67 0.18
N HIS A 115 -10.52 2.95 -0.12
CA HIS A 115 -9.67 2.31 0.87
C HIS A 115 -8.18 2.67 0.78
N GLY A 116 -7.82 3.72 0.03
CA GLY A 116 -6.43 4.13 -0.10
C GLY A 116 -5.55 3.03 -0.68
N ARG A 117 -4.57 2.53 0.07
CA ARG A 117 -3.57 1.54 -0.41
C ARG A 117 -3.90 0.08 -0.09
N ILE A 118 -5.19 -0.29 -0.05
CA ILE A 118 -5.62 -1.65 0.32
C ILE A 118 -5.06 -2.73 -0.63
N ILE A 119 -5.00 -2.45 -1.93
CA ILE A 119 -4.47 -3.39 -2.93
C ILE A 119 -3.01 -3.72 -2.64
N CYS A 120 -2.17 -2.69 -2.39
CA CYS A 120 -0.76 -2.88 -2.05
C CYS A 120 -0.57 -3.67 -0.76
N ASN A 121 -1.53 -3.56 0.15
CA ASN A 121 -1.44 -4.20 1.47
C ASN A 121 -2.11 -5.58 1.54
N SER A 122 -2.98 -5.96 0.59
CA SER A 122 -3.78 -7.18 0.69
C SER A 122 -3.59 -8.13 -0.49
N ILE A 123 -3.44 -7.60 -1.72
CA ILE A 123 -3.43 -8.39 -2.96
C ILE A 123 -2.02 -8.49 -3.54
N CYS A 124 -1.25 -7.40 -3.51
CA CYS A 124 0.06 -7.34 -4.17
C CYS A 124 1.07 -8.30 -3.50
N PRO A 125 1.59 -9.33 -4.21
CA PRO A 125 2.57 -10.26 -3.65
C PRO A 125 3.89 -9.56 -3.30
N VAL A 126 4.34 -8.63 -4.12
CA VAL A 126 5.53 -7.80 -3.86
C VAL A 126 5.33 -6.98 -2.58
N GLY A 127 4.17 -6.35 -2.42
CA GLY A 127 3.80 -5.61 -1.21
C GLY A 127 3.79 -6.50 0.04
N THR A 128 3.40 -7.75 -0.08
CA THR A 128 3.40 -8.71 1.04
C THR A 128 4.81 -9.12 1.42
N LEU A 129 5.67 -9.44 0.44
CA LEU A 129 7.09 -9.78 0.68
C LEU A 129 7.87 -8.61 1.28
N LEU A 130 7.73 -7.41 0.70
CA LEU A 130 8.33 -6.20 1.28
C LEU A 130 7.79 -5.89 2.67
N GLY A 131 6.51 -6.19 2.93
CA GLY A 131 5.90 -6.06 4.24
C GLY A 131 6.47 -7.02 5.26
N ALA A 132 6.77 -8.26 4.87
CA ALA A 132 7.45 -9.23 5.72
C ALA A 132 8.87 -8.76 6.09
N ALA A 133 9.63 -8.26 5.11
CA ALA A 133 10.95 -7.67 5.35
C ALA A 133 10.87 -6.41 6.23
N ALA A 134 9.90 -5.52 6.00
CA ALA A 134 9.74 -4.28 6.75
C ALA A 134 9.35 -4.48 8.23
N ARG A 135 8.92 -5.68 8.62
CA ARG A 135 8.75 -6.02 10.05
C ARG A 135 10.05 -5.93 10.83
N HIS A 136 11.17 -6.19 10.16
CA HIS A 136 12.51 -6.19 10.74
C HIS A 136 13.28 -4.91 10.37
N ALA A 137 12.60 -3.90 9.83
CA ALA A 137 13.24 -2.65 9.45
C ALA A 137 13.86 -1.94 10.67
N VAL A 138 15.08 -1.44 10.46
CA VAL A 138 15.83 -0.70 11.47
C VAL A 138 15.16 0.64 11.76
N LEU A 139 14.82 1.37 10.70
CA LEU A 139 14.11 2.64 10.77
C LEU A 139 12.61 2.42 10.58
N ARG A 140 11.82 2.95 11.48
CA ARG A 140 10.37 2.83 11.46
C ARG A 140 9.68 4.04 12.06
N VAL A 141 8.44 4.24 11.65
CA VAL A 141 7.55 5.23 12.27
C VAL A 141 7.10 4.68 13.61
N ASP A 142 7.30 5.44 14.67
CA ASP A 142 6.93 5.07 16.04
C ASP A 142 6.18 6.24 16.72
N ILE A 143 5.31 5.90 17.67
CA ILE A 143 4.50 6.86 18.43
C ILE A 143 5.06 6.98 19.83
N ASN A 144 5.43 8.20 20.24
CA ASN A 144 5.78 8.48 21.62
C ASN A 144 4.50 8.63 22.45
N THR A 145 4.27 7.69 23.35
CA THR A 145 3.07 7.65 24.20
C THR A 145 2.99 8.81 25.18
N GLU A 146 4.13 9.39 25.60
CA GLU A 146 4.19 10.49 26.54
C GLU A 146 3.72 11.82 25.91
N LEU A 147 3.98 12.01 24.62
CA LEU A 147 3.60 13.21 23.88
C LEU A 147 2.26 13.06 23.15
N CYS A 148 1.70 11.84 23.10
CA CYS A 148 0.49 11.55 22.36
C CYS A 148 -0.76 11.95 23.13
N ILE A 149 -1.52 12.91 22.61
CA ILE A 149 -2.80 13.38 23.18
C ILE A 149 -4.03 12.62 22.65
N ASN A 150 -3.86 11.52 21.92
CA ASN A 150 -4.95 10.72 21.35
C ASN A 150 -5.94 11.48 20.45
N CYS A 151 -5.51 12.54 19.75
CA CYS A 151 -6.38 13.35 18.89
C CYS A 151 -6.91 12.60 17.65
N GLY A 152 -6.27 11.49 17.22
CA GLY A 152 -6.72 10.67 16.11
C GLY A 152 -6.35 11.17 14.72
N GLU A 153 -5.75 12.35 14.54
CA GLU A 153 -5.44 12.92 13.24
C GLU A 153 -4.48 12.04 12.42
N CYS A 154 -3.48 11.43 13.05
CA CYS A 154 -2.55 10.53 12.39
C CYS A 154 -3.24 9.27 11.82
N GLN A 155 -4.23 8.74 12.51
CA GLN A 155 -5.01 7.60 12.04
C GLN A 155 -5.88 7.98 10.85
N ARG A 156 -6.52 9.17 10.89
CA ARG A 156 -7.40 9.69 9.83
C ARG A 156 -6.69 9.90 8.50
N VAL A 157 -5.42 10.28 8.51
CA VAL A 157 -4.64 10.52 7.28
C VAL A 157 -3.93 9.26 6.78
N CYS A 158 -3.87 8.19 7.58
CA CYS A 158 -3.11 7.00 7.26
C CYS A 158 -3.72 6.19 6.11
N LYS A 159 -3.23 6.38 4.88
CA LYS A 159 -3.67 5.69 3.67
C LYS A 159 -3.51 4.16 3.74
N SER A 160 -2.63 3.67 4.60
CA SER A 160 -2.35 2.24 4.81
C SER A 160 -3.17 1.62 5.94
N GLU A 161 -3.99 2.43 6.65
CA GLU A 161 -4.83 1.99 7.78
C GLU A 161 -4.07 1.15 8.82
N CYS A 162 -2.81 1.51 9.08
CA CYS A 162 -1.87 0.72 9.89
C CYS A 162 -1.58 1.29 11.29
N ILE A 163 -2.22 2.41 11.66
CA ILE A 163 -2.01 3.07 12.97
C ILE A 163 -3.13 2.66 13.92
N SER A 164 -2.77 2.01 15.04
CA SER A 164 -3.66 1.73 16.16
C SER A 164 -3.43 2.75 17.26
N LEU A 165 -4.46 3.53 17.59
CA LEU A 165 -4.41 4.46 18.72
C LEU A 165 -4.67 3.76 20.05
N THR A 166 -5.37 2.65 20.05
CA THR A 166 -5.64 1.86 21.26
C THR A 166 -4.34 1.36 21.89
N ASP A 167 -3.42 0.88 21.02
CA ASP A 167 -2.15 0.30 21.46
C ASP A 167 -0.97 1.27 21.24
N HIS A 168 -1.20 2.47 20.73
CA HIS A 168 -0.18 3.44 20.31
C HIS A 168 0.91 2.81 19.42
N THR A 169 0.48 1.98 18.47
CA THR A 169 1.40 1.21 17.62
C THR A 169 1.15 1.46 16.14
N VAL A 170 2.23 1.34 15.36
CA VAL A 170 2.19 1.37 13.90
C VAL A 170 2.57 0.00 13.37
N ASP A 171 1.71 -0.62 12.56
CA ASP A 171 2.04 -1.88 11.90
C ASP A 171 3.04 -1.65 10.76
N THR A 172 4.31 -1.88 11.04
CA THR A 172 5.42 -1.72 10.11
C THR A 172 5.29 -2.57 8.86
N SER A 173 4.60 -3.73 8.95
CA SER A 173 4.37 -4.59 7.79
C SER A 173 3.45 -3.97 6.73
N ARG A 174 2.69 -2.95 7.10
CA ARG A 174 1.75 -2.23 6.21
C ARG A 174 2.15 -0.78 5.99
N CYS A 175 2.93 -0.22 6.91
CA CYS A 175 3.41 1.16 6.80
C CYS A 175 4.26 1.32 5.55
N VAL A 176 3.92 2.29 4.72
CA VAL A 176 4.64 2.62 3.47
C VAL A 176 5.56 3.83 3.63
N VAL A 177 5.73 4.30 4.85
CA VAL A 177 6.62 5.43 5.19
C VAL A 177 6.33 6.68 4.33
N CYS A 178 5.05 7.08 4.24
CA CYS A 178 4.64 8.26 3.46
C CYS A 178 4.72 9.58 4.24
N PHE A 179 5.01 9.53 5.53
CA PHE A 179 5.14 10.68 6.45
C PHE A 179 3.89 11.56 6.62
N ASP A 180 2.74 11.25 6.03
CA ASP A 180 1.51 12.03 6.21
C ASP A 180 1.10 12.15 7.69
N CYS A 181 1.35 11.11 8.49
CA CYS A 181 1.02 11.10 9.91
C CYS A 181 1.94 12.01 10.74
N THR A 182 3.20 12.15 10.36
CA THR A 182 4.14 13.05 11.06
C THR A 182 3.82 14.51 10.77
N ALA A 183 3.36 14.83 9.55
CA ALA A 183 3.03 16.17 9.13
C ALA A 183 1.78 16.74 9.84
N VAL A 184 0.84 15.88 10.26
CA VAL A 184 -0.41 16.32 10.91
C VAL A 184 -0.38 16.24 12.43
N CYS A 185 0.68 15.70 13.03
CA CYS A 185 0.77 15.53 14.47
C CYS A 185 1.10 16.87 15.17
N PRO A 186 0.17 17.46 15.95
CA PRO A 186 0.38 18.77 16.56
C PRO A 186 1.50 18.76 17.61
N ASN A 187 1.68 17.64 18.31
CA ASN A 187 2.64 17.52 19.40
C ASN A 187 3.94 16.81 18.95
N ALA A 188 4.17 16.62 17.64
CA ALA A 188 5.31 15.89 17.12
C ALA A 188 5.57 14.52 17.81
N ALA A 189 4.48 13.86 18.27
CA ALA A 189 4.56 12.57 18.96
C ALA A 189 4.96 11.41 18.03
N ILE A 190 4.89 11.61 16.70
CA ILE A 190 5.22 10.61 15.71
C ILE A 190 6.58 10.91 15.11
N ASN A 191 7.50 9.95 15.27
CA ASN A 191 8.88 10.11 14.82
C ASN A 191 9.30 8.91 13.97
N TYR A 192 10.16 9.19 12.98
CA TYR A 192 10.84 8.17 12.20
C TYR A 192 12.23 7.96 12.80
N ARG A 193 12.42 6.85 13.49
CA ARG A 193 13.62 6.57 14.27
C ARG A 193 14.03 5.11 14.21
N VAL A 194 15.24 4.82 14.67
CA VAL A 194 15.72 3.46 14.91
C VAL A 194 14.79 2.82 15.96
N GLY A 195 14.05 1.81 15.52
CA GLY A 195 13.06 1.17 16.36
C GLY A 195 13.68 0.21 17.35
N ARG A 196 13.47 0.43 18.64
CA ARG A 196 13.68 -0.63 19.64
C ARG A 196 12.62 -1.71 19.38
N HIS A 197 13.04 -2.95 19.31
CA HIS A 197 12.16 -4.10 19.15
C HIS A 197 11.26 -4.20 20.41
N ARG A 198 10.08 -3.54 20.39
CA ARG A 198 9.05 -3.89 21.37
C ARG A 198 8.44 -5.23 20.93
N PRO A 199 8.48 -6.27 21.76
CA PRO A 199 7.75 -7.49 21.47
C PRO A 199 6.27 -7.14 21.27
N ARG A 200 5.67 -7.71 20.23
CA ARG A 200 4.23 -7.53 19.97
C ARG A 200 3.49 -8.16 21.12
N THR A 201 2.78 -7.38 21.90
CA THR A 201 1.64 -7.90 22.64
C THR A 201 0.67 -8.47 21.61
N PRO A 202 0.22 -9.73 21.75
CA PRO A 202 -0.81 -10.29 20.89
C PRO A 202 -2.03 -9.37 20.95
N LEU A 203 -2.53 -8.95 19.78
CA LEU A 203 -3.77 -8.18 19.70
C LEU A 203 -4.86 -8.98 20.42
N PRO A 204 -5.63 -8.36 21.34
CA PRO A 204 -6.81 -9.00 21.87
C PRO A 204 -7.72 -9.35 20.68
N GLN A 205 -8.04 -10.63 20.55
CA GLN A 205 -9.00 -11.11 19.57
C GLN A 205 -10.32 -10.34 19.83
N PRO A 206 -10.97 -9.74 18.81
CA PRO A 206 -12.29 -9.19 19.03
C PRO A 206 -13.17 -10.33 19.56
N GLY A 207 -13.74 -10.10 20.72
CA GLY A 207 -14.57 -11.07 21.42
C GLY A 207 -15.62 -11.66 20.50
N LYS A 208 -15.82 -12.97 20.66
CA LYS A 208 -16.92 -13.74 20.05
C LYS A 208 -18.25 -13.12 20.40
#